data_06301be2c006ec6f9ca07bd3dc79ae1b
#
_entry.id   06301be2c006ec6f9ca07bd3dc79ae1b
#
_cell.length_a   1.000
_cell.length_b   1.000
_cell.length_c   1.000
_cell.angle_alpha   90.00
_cell.angle_beta   90.00
_cell.angle_gamma   90.00
#
_symmetry.space_group_name_H-M   'P 1'
#
loop_
_entity.id
_entity.type
_entity.pdbx_description
1 polymer ?
#
loop_
_entity_poly.entity_id
_entity_poly.type
_entity_poly.pdbx_seq_one_letter_code
_entity_poly.pdbx_strand_id
1 'polypeptide(L)'
;MQSLSSDKIKECLINLGYKLNDRGPYWQTNAIFRNGDNNTAIQIYKNTGVWKDHVQGSCFSPLKRLVEITLGTNDKNELKKYLEEEDLGANYNKI
;
A
#
# COMPACT_ATOMS: atom_id res chain seq x y z
N MET A 1 -6.00 -18.57 -4.39
CA MET A 1 -5.67 -17.29 -3.84
C MET A 1 -5.33 -16.28 -4.91
N GLN A 2 -5.93 -15.17 -4.86
CA GLN A 2 -5.76 -14.16 -5.87
C GLN A 2 -4.84 -13.07 -5.41
N SER A 3 -3.96 -12.64 -6.26
CA SER A 3 -3.23 -11.41 -6.00
C SER A 3 -4.08 -10.25 -6.50
N LEU A 4 -3.82 -9.08 -5.94
CA LEU A 4 -4.47 -7.88 -6.41
C LEU A 4 -4.02 -7.55 -7.83
N SER A 5 -4.93 -7.06 -8.64
CA SER A 5 -4.54 -6.53 -9.94
C SER A 5 -3.85 -5.20 -9.74
N SER A 6 -3.00 -4.84 -10.70
CA SER A 6 -2.32 -3.54 -10.63
C SER A 6 -3.30 -2.38 -10.59
N ASP A 7 -4.41 -2.52 -11.29
CA ASP A 7 -5.41 -1.45 -11.32
C ASP A 7 -6.05 -1.24 -9.95
N LYS A 8 -6.33 -2.33 -9.22
CA LYS A 8 -6.90 -2.23 -7.89
C LYS A 8 -5.90 -1.65 -6.89
N ILE A 9 -4.65 -2.04 -7.01
CA ILE A 9 -3.60 -1.51 -6.16
C ILE A 9 -3.48 -0.01 -6.38
N LYS A 10 -3.43 0.40 -7.64
CA LYS A 10 -3.33 1.80 -7.99
C LYS A 10 -4.52 2.60 -7.46
N GLU A 11 -5.73 2.08 -7.65
CA GLU A 11 -6.93 2.75 -7.18
C GLU A 11 -6.91 2.93 -5.67
N CYS A 12 -6.50 1.89 -4.95
CA CYS A 12 -6.37 1.94 -3.50
C CYS A 12 -5.44 3.07 -3.08
N LEU A 13 -4.27 3.14 -3.70
CA LEU A 13 -3.26 4.14 -3.36
C LEU A 13 -3.71 5.55 -3.69
N ILE A 14 -4.37 5.73 -4.83
CA ILE A 14 -4.88 7.04 -5.22
C ILE A 14 -5.97 7.49 -4.26
N ASN A 15 -6.84 6.57 -3.85
CA ASN A 15 -7.90 6.88 -2.90
C ASN A 15 -7.33 7.27 -1.53
N LEU A 16 -6.17 6.75 -1.18
CA LEU A 16 -5.49 7.13 0.06
C LEU A 16 -4.82 8.50 -0.04
N GLY A 17 -4.64 9.01 -1.26
CA GLY A 17 -4.03 10.32 -1.45
C GLY A 17 -2.63 10.30 -2.03
N TYR A 18 -2.15 9.14 -2.45
CA TYR A 18 -0.82 9.04 -3.04
C TYR A 18 -0.80 9.51 -4.48
N LYS A 19 0.27 10.20 -4.85
CA LYS A 19 0.55 10.58 -6.23
C LYS A 19 1.64 9.66 -6.74
N LEU A 20 1.26 8.75 -7.62
CA LEU A 20 2.14 7.68 -8.05
C LEU A 20 2.95 8.09 -9.28
N ASN A 21 4.27 7.92 -9.19
CA ASN A 21 5.18 8.13 -10.31
C ASN A 21 5.56 6.78 -10.88
N ASP A 22 5.23 6.57 -12.14
CA ASP A 22 5.44 5.29 -12.81
C ASP A 22 6.93 5.07 -13.09
N ARG A 23 7.48 3.96 -12.57
CA ARG A 23 8.87 3.61 -12.77
C ARG A 23 9.02 2.23 -13.43
N GLY A 24 8.03 1.80 -14.20
CA GLY A 24 8.04 0.49 -14.84
C GLY A 24 7.44 -0.57 -13.93
N PRO A 25 8.25 -1.39 -13.28
CA PRO A 25 7.71 -2.48 -12.44
C PRO A 25 7.12 -1.99 -11.12
N TYR A 26 7.35 -0.73 -10.75
CA TYR A 26 6.84 -0.20 -9.49
C TYR A 26 6.51 1.28 -9.65
N TRP A 27 5.78 1.80 -8.64
CA TRP A 27 5.53 3.24 -8.51
C TRP A 27 6.39 3.79 -7.39
N GLN A 28 6.81 5.05 -7.55
CA GLN A 28 7.44 5.79 -6.46
C GLN A 28 6.52 6.91 -6.00
N THR A 29 6.56 7.21 -4.70
CA THR A 29 5.73 8.27 -4.15
C THR A 29 6.34 8.76 -2.85
N ASN A 30 5.80 9.86 -2.31
CA ASN A 30 6.23 10.36 -1.02
C ASN A 30 5.43 9.69 0.11
N ALA A 31 6.00 9.74 1.31
CA ALA A 31 5.38 9.11 2.48
C ALA A 31 4.39 10.07 3.12
N ILE A 32 3.14 10.06 2.64
CA ILE A 32 2.13 11.00 3.12
C ILE A 32 1.77 10.76 4.59
N PHE A 33 1.99 9.55 5.09
CA PHE A 33 1.68 9.23 6.48
C PHE A 33 2.59 9.95 7.48
N ARG A 34 3.67 10.58 7.01
CA ARG A 34 4.54 11.38 7.86
C ARG A 34 4.83 12.75 7.24
N ASN A 35 3.95 13.21 6.35
CA ASN A 35 4.10 14.48 5.65
C ASN A 35 5.43 14.61 4.91
N GLY A 36 5.94 13.48 4.42
CA GLY A 36 7.19 13.49 3.66
C GLY A 36 7.00 14.10 2.29
N ASP A 37 7.97 14.87 1.83
CA ASP A 37 7.93 15.50 0.51
C ASP A 37 8.92 14.87 -0.48
N ASN A 38 9.64 13.85 -0.08
CA ASN A 38 10.54 13.12 -0.96
C ASN A 38 9.74 12.13 -1.79
N ASN A 39 9.55 12.43 -3.07
CA ASN A 39 8.69 11.63 -3.94
C ASN A 39 9.35 10.32 -4.41
N THR A 40 10.53 9.99 -3.89
CA THR A 40 11.17 8.70 -4.15
C THR A 40 11.28 7.86 -2.88
N ALA A 41 10.68 8.30 -1.78
CA ALA A 41 10.81 7.61 -0.49
C ALA A 41 10.15 6.24 -0.47
N ILE A 42 8.97 6.12 -1.08
CA ILE A 42 8.17 4.89 -1.05
C ILE A 42 8.18 4.26 -2.44
N GLN A 43 8.47 2.96 -2.46
CA GLN A 43 8.49 2.17 -3.70
C GLN A 43 7.47 1.06 -3.56
N ILE A 44 6.49 1.01 -4.46
CA ILE A 44 5.38 0.06 -4.39
C ILE A 44 5.33 -0.75 -5.67
N TYR A 45 5.46 -2.07 -5.57
CA TYR A 45 5.45 -2.94 -6.74
C TYR A 45 4.04 -3.12 -7.27
N LYS A 46 3.91 -2.99 -8.59
CA LYS A 46 2.61 -2.97 -9.26
C LYS A 46 1.86 -4.28 -9.21
N ASN A 47 2.59 -5.38 -9.21
CA ASN A 47 1.95 -6.70 -9.33
C ASN A 47 1.60 -7.34 -7.99
N THR A 48 2.11 -6.81 -6.89
CA THR A 48 1.86 -7.40 -5.57
C THR A 48 1.39 -6.40 -4.53
N GLY A 49 1.67 -5.10 -4.75
CA GLY A 49 1.40 -4.09 -3.74
C GLY A 49 2.43 -4.07 -2.62
N VAL A 50 3.42 -4.94 -2.67
CA VAL A 50 4.52 -4.93 -1.71
C VAL A 50 5.28 -3.61 -1.83
N TRP A 51 5.66 -3.04 -0.71
CA TRP A 51 6.27 -1.71 -0.72
C TRP A 51 7.44 -1.64 0.26
N LYS A 52 8.26 -0.64 0.05
CA LYS A 52 9.45 -0.41 0.85
C LYS A 52 9.62 1.10 1.05
N ASP A 53 10.06 1.49 2.23
CA ASP A 53 10.37 2.88 2.55
C ASP A 53 11.89 3.05 2.55
N HIS A 54 12.41 3.70 1.52
CA HIS A 54 13.86 3.86 1.37
C HIS A 54 14.46 4.80 2.42
N VAL A 55 13.68 5.75 2.89
CA VAL A 55 14.17 6.70 3.89
C VAL A 55 14.33 6.03 5.24
N GLN A 56 13.35 5.22 5.62
CA GLN A 56 13.39 4.51 6.88
C GLN A 56 14.26 3.26 6.82
N GLY A 57 14.63 2.84 5.60
CA GLY A 57 15.46 1.65 5.45
C GLY A 57 14.78 0.36 5.86
N SER A 58 13.48 0.33 5.81
CA SER A 58 12.71 -0.82 6.25
C SER A 58 12.72 -1.95 5.21
N CYS A 59 12.30 -3.12 5.65
CA CYS A 59 12.10 -4.25 4.77
C CYS A 59 10.81 -4.07 3.98
N PHE A 60 10.63 -4.92 2.98
CA PHE A 60 9.39 -4.94 2.21
C PHE A 60 8.21 -5.31 3.11
N SER A 61 7.08 -4.68 2.86
CA SER A 61 5.86 -4.89 3.65
C SER A 61 4.66 -5.04 2.72
N PRO A 62 3.57 -5.67 3.17
CA PRO A 62 2.39 -5.84 2.34
C PRO A 62 1.60 -4.54 2.22
N LEU A 63 0.77 -4.46 1.18
CA LEU A 63 -0.06 -3.28 0.93
C LEU A 63 -0.96 -2.93 2.12
N LYS A 64 -1.51 -3.94 2.78
CA LYS A 64 -2.36 -3.73 3.94
C LYS A 64 -1.67 -2.85 4.98
N ARG A 65 -0.38 -3.09 5.20
CA ARG A 65 0.37 -2.31 6.17
C ARG A 65 0.46 -0.84 5.78
N LEU A 66 0.62 -0.57 4.48
CA LEU A 66 0.67 0.81 4.01
C LEU A 66 -0.66 1.51 4.23
N VAL A 67 -1.77 0.79 3.99
CA VAL A 67 -3.10 1.35 4.25
C VAL A 67 -3.25 1.66 5.73
N GLU A 68 -2.83 0.73 6.59
CA GLU A 68 -2.94 0.91 8.04
C GLU A 68 -2.18 2.15 8.52
N ILE A 69 -0.94 2.30 8.12
CA ILE A 69 -0.15 3.42 8.62
C ILE A 69 -0.58 4.74 7.99
N THR A 70 -1.12 4.71 6.79
CA THR A 70 -1.61 5.93 6.14
C THR A 70 -2.88 6.43 6.81
N LEU A 71 -3.78 5.51 7.17
CA LEU A 71 -5.02 5.86 7.85
C LEU A 71 -4.84 6.04 9.36
N GLY A 72 -3.75 5.51 9.88
CA GLY A 72 -3.52 5.57 11.32
C GLY A 72 -4.40 4.65 12.12
N THR A 73 -4.89 3.57 11.51
CA THR A 73 -5.77 2.62 12.17
C THR A 73 -5.59 1.23 11.58
N ASN A 74 -5.89 0.20 12.37
CA ASN A 74 -5.96 -1.17 11.87
C ASN A 74 -7.38 -1.73 11.97
N ASP A 75 -8.37 -0.88 12.11
CA ASP A 75 -9.77 -1.27 12.17
C ASP A 75 -10.19 -1.80 10.79
N LYS A 76 -10.64 -3.05 10.74
CA LYS A 76 -11.05 -3.68 9.50
C LYS A 76 -12.14 -2.91 8.76
N ASN A 77 -13.05 -2.28 9.50
CA ASN A 77 -14.13 -1.51 8.88
C ASN A 77 -13.60 -0.31 8.11
N GLU A 78 -12.56 0.31 8.62
CA GLU A 78 -11.92 1.43 7.94
C GLU A 78 -11.12 0.94 6.73
N LEU A 79 -10.41 -0.16 6.91
CA LEU A 79 -9.56 -0.69 5.84
C LEU A 79 -10.38 -1.20 4.66
N LYS A 80 -11.59 -1.71 4.92
CA LYS A 80 -12.48 -2.22 3.86
C LYS A 80 -12.89 -1.14 2.87
N LYS A 81 -12.76 0.10 3.23
CA LYS A 81 -13.07 1.20 2.32
C LYS A 81 -12.05 1.30 1.19
N TYR A 82 -10.89 0.69 1.38
CA TYR A 82 -9.79 0.77 0.42
C TYR A 82 -9.39 -0.59 -0.11
N LEU A 83 -9.53 -1.64 0.70
CA LEU A 83 -9.16 -3.00 0.34
C LEU A 83 -10.34 -3.93 0.55
N GLU A 84 -10.43 -4.96 -0.29
CA GLU A 84 -11.44 -5.99 -0.12
C GLU A 84 -11.05 -6.87 1.06
N GLU A 85 -12.02 -7.58 1.61
CA GLU A 85 -11.81 -8.36 2.82
C GLU A 85 -10.67 -9.36 2.70
N GLU A 86 -10.57 -10.02 1.57
CA GLU A 86 -9.50 -11.00 1.36
C GLU A 86 -8.13 -10.34 1.32
N ASP A 87 -8.07 -9.09 0.88
CA ASP A 87 -6.81 -8.33 0.83
C ASP A 87 -6.38 -7.86 2.21
N LEU A 88 -7.29 -7.92 3.16
CA LEU A 88 -6.99 -7.57 4.55
C LEU A 88 -6.37 -8.72 5.32
N GLY A 89 -6.14 -9.83 4.64
CA GLY A 89 -5.54 -10.98 5.29
C GLY A 89 -6.53 -11.85 6.03
N ALA A 90 -7.82 -11.67 5.77
CA ALA A 90 -8.82 -12.49 6.44
C ALA A 90 -8.62 -13.97 6.15
N ASN A 91 -8.17 -14.29 4.96
CA ASN A 91 -7.92 -15.67 4.58
C ASN A 91 -6.75 -16.28 5.36
N TYR A 92 -5.82 -15.47 5.77
CA TYR A 92 -4.69 -15.95 6.56
C TYR A 92 -5.15 -16.42 7.93
N ASN A 93 -6.17 -15.79 8.45
CA ASN A 93 -6.66 -16.09 9.78
C ASN A 93 -7.41 -17.42 9.82
N LYS A 94 -7.71 -17.96 8.67
CA LYS A 94 -8.42 -19.23 8.57
C LYS A 94 -7.50 -20.43 8.51
N ILE A 95 -6.25 -20.18 8.39
CA ILE A 95 -5.24 -21.22 8.23
C ILE A 95 -4.85 -21.82 9.56
#